data_4c8230dd51cb8614f3208b2f83065d2c
#
_entry.id   4c8230dd51cb8614f3208b2f83065d2c
#
_cell.length_a   1.000
_cell.length_b   1.000
_cell.length_c   1.000
_cell.angle_alpha   90.00
_cell.angle_beta   90.00
_cell.angle_gamma   90.00
#
_symmetry.space_group_name_H-M   'P 1'
#
loop_
_entity.id
_entity.type
_entity.pdbx_description
1 polymer ?
#
loop_
_entity_poly.entity_id
_entity_poly.type
_entity_poly.pdbx_seq_one_letter_code
_entity_poly.pdbx_strand_id
1 'polypeptide(L)'
;MALTKAEIAEALFNQLGLNKREARELVYLFFEEIRAALATGGQVKLSGFGNFDLRDKNQRPGRNPKTGEEIPISARRVVTFRPGQKLKARVEAYAGSK
;
A
#
# COMPACT_ATOMS: atom_id res chain seq x y z
N MET A 1 14.67 -1.16 8.55
CA MET A 1 13.68 -1.94 9.30
C MET A 1 12.31 -1.80 8.68
N ALA A 2 11.59 -2.90 8.60
CA ALA A 2 10.24 -2.88 8.04
C ALA A 2 9.20 -3.11 9.13
N LEU A 3 8.12 -2.35 9.10
CA LEU A 3 6.98 -2.58 9.97
C LEU A 3 6.13 -3.71 9.39
N THR A 4 5.92 -4.76 10.16
CA THR A 4 5.15 -5.93 9.72
C THR A 4 3.76 -5.94 10.32
N LYS A 5 2.88 -6.77 9.76
CA LYS A 5 1.52 -6.94 10.33
C LYS A 5 1.58 -7.44 11.76
N ALA A 6 2.54 -8.31 12.06
CA ALA A 6 2.72 -8.81 13.42
C ALA A 6 3.08 -7.70 14.40
N GLU A 7 3.92 -6.77 13.99
CA GLU A 7 4.29 -5.62 14.81
C GLU A 7 3.13 -4.66 15.02
N ILE A 8 2.29 -4.49 14.00
CA ILE A 8 1.07 -3.68 14.12
C ILE A 8 0.11 -4.33 15.13
N ALA A 9 -0.05 -5.66 15.05
CA ALA A 9 -0.91 -6.39 15.98
C ALA A 9 -0.39 -6.27 17.42
N GLU A 10 0.93 -6.35 17.60
CA GLU A 10 1.54 -6.18 18.92
C GLU A 10 1.29 -4.78 19.49
N ALA A 11 1.38 -3.75 18.65
CA ALA A 11 1.10 -2.38 19.07
C ALA A 11 -0.37 -2.23 19.53
N LEU A 12 -1.30 -2.85 18.81
CA LEU A 12 -2.70 -2.84 19.20
C LEU A 12 -2.94 -3.57 20.52
N PHE A 13 -2.26 -4.69 20.70
CA PHE A 13 -2.31 -5.44 21.94
C PHE A 13 -1.83 -4.57 23.11
N ASN A 14 -0.70 -3.90 22.94
CA ASN A 14 -0.10 -3.08 24.00
C ASN A 14 -0.87 -1.80 24.30
N GLN A 15 -1.45 -1.18 23.29
CA GLN A 15 -2.05 0.16 23.45
C GLN A 15 -3.56 0.14 23.67
N LEU A 16 -4.26 -0.86 23.14
CA LEU A 16 -5.72 -0.90 23.20
C LEU A 16 -6.28 -1.96 24.14
N GLY A 17 -5.42 -2.76 24.76
CA GLY A 17 -5.88 -3.80 25.68
C GLY A 17 -6.58 -4.98 25.01
N LEU A 18 -6.45 -5.11 23.71
CA LEU A 18 -6.97 -6.28 23.00
C LEU A 18 -6.09 -7.49 23.31
N ASN A 19 -6.69 -8.69 23.34
CA ASN A 19 -5.86 -9.87 23.45
C ASN A 19 -5.13 -10.12 22.10
N LYS A 20 -4.12 -11.00 22.13
CA LYS A 20 -3.29 -11.22 20.95
C LYS A 20 -4.07 -11.73 19.73
N ARG A 21 -5.05 -12.60 19.98
CA ARG A 21 -5.88 -13.17 18.93
C ARG A 21 -6.74 -12.08 18.28
N GLU A 22 -7.39 -11.27 19.10
CA GLU A 22 -8.22 -10.17 18.63
C GLU A 22 -7.41 -9.14 17.84
N ALA A 23 -6.21 -8.80 18.32
CA ALA A 23 -5.34 -7.86 17.64
C ALA A 23 -4.95 -8.37 16.24
N ARG A 24 -4.60 -9.65 16.13
CA ARG A 24 -4.25 -10.25 14.83
C ARG A 24 -5.43 -10.28 13.88
N GLU A 25 -6.61 -10.64 14.39
CA GLU A 25 -7.83 -10.64 13.57
C GLU A 25 -8.17 -9.26 13.05
N LEU A 26 -8.05 -8.25 13.91
CA LEU A 26 -8.34 -6.87 13.52
C LEU A 26 -7.41 -6.40 12.40
N VAL A 27 -6.12 -6.68 12.52
CA VAL A 27 -5.15 -6.32 11.48
C VAL A 27 -5.46 -7.05 10.19
N TYR A 28 -5.77 -8.34 10.26
CA TYR A 28 -6.14 -9.11 9.08
C TYR A 28 -7.36 -8.52 8.38
N LEU A 29 -8.41 -8.23 9.12
CA LEU A 29 -9.65 -7.68 8.57
C LEU A 29 -9.42 -6.31 7.95
N PHE A 30 -8.60 -5.48 8.59
CA PHE A 30 -8.30 -4.14 8.07
C PHE A 30 -7.66 -4.22 6.68
N PHE A 31 -6.62 -5.03 6.53
CA PHE A 31 -5.96 -5.16 5.24
C PHE A 31 -6.82 -5.90 4.22
N GLU A 32 -7.66 -6.83 4.67
CA GLU A 32 -8.58 -7.53 3.77
C GLU A 32 -9.63 -6.60 3.19
N GLU A 33 -10.12 -5.65 3.98
CA GLU A 33 -11.05 -4.63 3.49
C GLU A 33 -10.41 -3.77 2.40
N ILE A 34 -9.14 -3.40 2.58
CA ILE A 34 -8.41 -2.64 1.58
C ILE A 34 -8.23 -3.47 0.30
N ARG A 35 -7.83 -4.72 0.43
CA ARG A 35 -7.66 -5.61 -0.72
C ARG A 35 -8.96 -5.81 -1.49
N ALA A 36 -10.04 -6.06 -0.77
CA ALA A 36 -11.34 -6.29 -1.39
C ALA A 36 -11.84 -5.06 -2.15
N ALA A 37 -11.69 -3.87 -1.56
CA ALA A 37 -12.08 -2.64 -2.21
C ALA A 37 -11.33 -2.42 -3.52
N LEU A 38 -10.01 -2.63 -3.48
CA LEU A 38 -9.17 -2.45 -4.67
C LEU A 38 -9.42 -3.54 -5.72
N ALA A 39 -9.67 -4.78 -5.28
CA ALA A 39 -9.94 -5.88 -6.19
C ALA A 39 -11.24 -5.69 -6.97
N THR A 40 -12.20 -4.97 -6.41
CA THR A 40 -13.48 -4.69 -7.08
C THR A 40 -13.48 -3.36 -7.83
N GLY A 41 -12.34 -2.72 -7.97
CA GLY A 41 -12.22 -1.49 -8.75
C GLY A 41 -12.46 -0.21 -7.97
N GLY A 42 -12.55 -0.30 -6.65
CA GLY A 42 -12.76 0.86 -5.79
C GLY A 42 -11.47 1.58 -5.43
N GLN A 43 -11.64 2.77 -4.90
CA GLN A 43 -10.57 3.59 -4.36
C GLN A 43 -10.60 3.49 -2.84
N VAL A 44 -9.43 3.57 -2.19
CA VAL A 44 -9.35 3.56 -0.73
C VAL A 44 -8.77 4.89 -0.27
N LYS A 45 -9.54 5.63 0.54
CA LYS A 45 -9.12 6.93 1.08
C LYS A 45 -8.96 6.82 2.60
N LEU A 46 -7.74 7.00 3.07
CA LEU A 46 -7.43 6.96 4.49
C LEU A 46 -7.02 8.36 4.95
N SER A 47 -7.96 9.07 5.56
CA SER A 47 -7.73 10.45 6.02
C SER A 47 -6.51 10.54 6.92
N GLY A 48 -5.64 11.50 6.62
CA GLY A 48 -4.41 11.71 7.38
C GLY A 48 -3.28 10.77 7.02
N PHE A 49 -3.53 9.80 6.17
CA PHE A 49 -2.51 8.83 5.76
C PHE A 49 -2.24 8.90 4.26
N GLY A 50 -3.24 8.59 3.44
CA GLY A 50 -3.08 8.61 1.99
C GLY A 50 -4.18 7.85 1.29
N ASN A 51 -4.05 7.78 -0.03
CA ASN A 51 -5.05 7.15 -0.88
C ASN A 51 -4.43 6.05 -1.72
N PHE A 52 -5.15 4.95 -1.86
CA PHE A 52 -4.81 3.90 -2.82
C PHE A 52 -5.72 4.05 -4.02
N ASP A 53 -5.13 4.18 -5.20
CA ASP A 53 -5.84 4.32 -6.46
C ASP A 53 -5.45 3.21 -7.41
N LEU A 54 -6.35 2.93 -8.35
CA LEU A 54 -6.07 1.99 -9.43
C LEU A 54 -5.72 2.78 -10.68
N ARG A 55 -4.76 2.27 -11.43
CA ARG A 55 -4.35 2.87 -12.69
C ARG A 55 -4.27 1.79 -13.75
N ASP A 56 -4.96 2.03 -14.85
CA ASP A 56 -4.90 1.14 -15.99
C ASP A 56 -3.74 1.54 -16.89
N LYS A 57 -2.89 0.59 -17.21
CA LYS A 57 -1.78 0.80 -18.13
C LYS A 57 -2.09 0.06 -19.42
N ASN A 58 -2.09 0.79 -20.52
CA ASN A 58 -2.35 0.23 -21.83
C ASN A 58 -1.18 -0.63 -22.30
N GLN A 59 -1.49 -1.56 -23.21
CA GLN A 59 -0.45 -2.31 -23.89
C GLN A 59 0.48 -1.33 -24.60
N ARG A 60 1.76 -1.56 -24.49
CA ARG A 60 2.78 -0.70 -25.09
C ARG A 60 3.96 -1.55 -25.57
N PRO A 61 4.73 -1.06 -26.54
CA PRO A 61 5.92 -1.77 -26.98
C PRO A 61 7.01 -1.71 -25.91
N GLY A 62 7.65 -2.84 -25.68
CA GLY A 62 8.84 -2.94 -24.86
C GLY A 62 9.97 -3.44 -25.73
N ARG A 63 11.18 -3.50 -25.20
CA ARG A 63 12.34 -3.94 -25.95
C ARG A 63 13.19 -4.88 -25.10
N ASN A 64 13.59 -6.00 -25.71
CA ASN A 64 14.50 -6.93 -25.06
C ASN A 64 15.90 -6.30 -25.05
N PRO A 65 16.49 -6.04 -23.86
CA PRO A 65 17.81 -5.39 -23.79
C PRO A 65 18.96 -6.22 -24.39
N LYS A 66 18.79 -7.54 -24.51
CA LYS A 66 19.84 -8.41 -25.07
C LYS A 66 19.82 -8.47 -26.60
N THR A 67 18.62 -8.48 -27.19
CA THR A 67 18.46 -8.66 -28.64
C THR A 67 18.00 -7.40 -29.34
N GLY A 68 17.50 -6.42 -28.61
CA GLY A 68 16.90 -5.21 -29.19
C GLY A 68 15.53 -5.46 -29.82
N GLU A 69 15.01 -6.68 -29.70
CA GLU A 69 13.73 -7.05 -30.26
C GLU A 69 12.58 -6.42 -29.50
N GLU A 70 11.56 -5.94 -30.23
CA GLU A 70 10.38 -5.37 -29.59
C GLU A 70 9.51 -6.47 -29.01
N ILE A 71 9.16 -6.32 -27.73
CA ILE A 71 8.29 -7.23 -27.01
C ILE A 71 7.13 -6.41 -26.44
N PRO A 72 5.88 -6.65 -26.86
CA PRO A 72 4.75 -5.88 -26.32
C PRO A 72 4.56 -6.15 -24.83
N ILE A 73 4.34 -5.07 -24.09
CA ILE A 73 4.02 -5.13 -22.67
C ILE A 73 2.49 -5.12 -22.56
N SER A 74 1.95 -6.18 -21.96
CA SER A 74 0.49 -6.35 -21.85
C SER A 74 -0.16 -5.22 -21.05
N ALA A 75 -1.40 -4.92 -21.41
CA ALA A 75 -2.25 -4.03 -20.64
C ALA A 75 -2.47 -4.64 -19.25
N ARG A 76 -2.49 -3.79 -18.22
CA ARG A 76 -2.68 -4.26 -16.85
C ARG A 76 -3.22 -3.15 -15.96
N ARG A 77 -3.77 -3.55 -14.83
CA ARG A 77 -4.21 -2.62 -13.79
C ARG A 77 -3.23 -2.70 -12.62
N VAL A 78 -2.78 -1.55 -12.16
CA VAL A 78 -1.84 -1.47 -11.05
C VAL A 78 -2.41 -0.62 -9.93
N VAL A 79 -1.91 -0.87 -8.71
CA VAL A 79 -2.27 -0.08 -7.54
C VAL A 79 -1.20 0.98 -7.33
N THR A 80 -1.63 2.22 -7.11
CA THR A 80 -0.72 3.31 -6.76
C THR A 80 -1.13 3.88 -5.41
N PHE A 81 -0.14 4.31 -4.63
CA PHE A 81 -0.37 4.94 -3.34
C PHE A 81 0.08 6.39 -3.39
N ARG A 82 -0.82 7.29 -2.96
CA ARG A 82 -0.51 8.71 -2.83
C ARG A 82 -0.55 9.10 -1.37
N PRO A 83 0.61 9.44 -0.78
CA PRO A 83 0.64 9.86 0.62
C PRO A 83 -0.09 11.18 0.80
N GLY A 84 -0.79 11.31 1.93
CA GLY A 84 -1.45 12.55 2.29
C GLY A 84 -0.47 13.57 2.84
N GLN A 85 -0.93 14.81 3.01
CA GLN A 85 -0.08 15.91 3.48
C GLN A 85 0.52 15.66 4.86
N LYS A 86 -0.26 15.10 5.78
CA LYS A 86 0.25 14.79 7.12
C LYS A 86 1.35 13.76 7.11
N LEU A 87 1.20 12.74 6.28
CA LEU A 87 2.24 11.72 6.15
C LEU A 87 3.49 12.28 5.50
N LYS A 88 3.33 13.06 4.42
CA LYS A 88 4.47 13.70 3.76
C LYS A 88 5.24 14.61 4.71
N ALA A 89 4.54 15.44 5.46
CA ALA A 89 5.17 16.35 6.39
C ALA A 89 5.96 15.61 7.46
N ARG A 90 5.43 14.51 7.95
CA ARG A 90 6.10 13.73 8.98
C ARG A 90 7.35 13.03 8.46
N VAL A 91 7.29 12.52 7.24
CA VAL A 91 8.46 11.89 6.60
C VAL A 91 9.53 12.93 6.29
N GLU A 92 9.15 14.08 5.77
CA GLU A 92 10.07 15.17 5.47
C GLU A 92 10.73 15.72 6.73
N ALA A 93 9.98 15.81 7.82
CA ALA A 93 10.53 16.25 9.10
C ALA A 93 11.62 15.30 9.59
N TYR A 94 11.45 14.01 9.43
CA TYR A 94 12.48 13.03 9.79
C TYR A 94 13.73 13.20 8.91
N ALA A 95 13.55 13.36 7.62
CA ALA A 95 14.67 13.56 6.70
C ALA A 95 15.42 14.87 6.99
N GLY A 96 14.68 15.92 7.39
CA GLY A 96 15.27 17.22 7.70
C GLY A 96 15.97 17.28 9.06
N SER A 97 15.77 16.27 9.91
CA SER A 97 16.37 16.25 11.25
C SER A 97 17.78 15.67 11.29
N LYS A 98 18.32 15.28 10.16
CA LYS A 98 19.67 14.72 10.08
C LYS A 98 20.76 15.75 10.32
#